data_10fbf2ba1453b741503f3af1f27a81b7
#
_entry.id   10fbf2ba1453b741503f3af1f27a81b7
#
_cell.length_a   1.000
_cell.length_b   1.000
_cell.length_c   1.000
_cell.angle_alpha   90.00
_cell.angle_beta   90.00
_cell.angle_gamma   90.00
#
_symmetry.space_group_name_H-M   'P 1'
#
loop_
_entity.id
_entity.type
_entity.pdbx_description
1 polymer ?
#
loop_
_entity_poly.entity_id
_entity_poly.type
_entity_poly.pdbx_seq_one_letter_code
_entity_poly.pdbx_strand_id
1 'polypeptide(L)'
;WLYYMNVAPSCGWAEHIVEEFRSAVRFGFSGIHMDTYGFPKRVWDAQHRPVELADEFPRLIDAAARAVREETPDGGVIFNAVNNWPMEAVAGTKQDAVYIEVWPPNDRYYDLYTLIREARLCSGKQVVLAAYLHPFQQADTDGAERAFRLSWAAICAAGGTQLVLGENKAALQDSYYANYAALRPSFLPMVQRYCDFLVRYAALLYLDAGMDIGRTAAGGINEDIQFEAEDCVFSTDAEADTVWSMIRESGSRLNIQLVNLRGNNARWNEAKAAPKAAENIRIHVRLDRPIAGAFSAS
;
A
#
# COMPACT_ATOMS: atom_id res chain seq x y z
N TRP A 1 9.88 1.68 -27.26
CA TRP A 1 10.34 2.93 -26.63
C TRP A 1 9.14 3.59 -25.97
N LEU A 2 9.30 4.05 -24.72
CA LEU A 2 8.33 4.86 -24.01
C LEU A 2 8.89 6.28 -23.92
N TYR A 3 8.04 7.27 -24.14
CA TYR A 3 8.41 8.67 -24.12
C TYR A 3 7.67 9.40 -23.00
N TYR A 4 8.36 10.27 -22.31
CA TYR A 4 7.75 11.18 -21.36
C TYR A 4 7.27 12.43 -22.10
N MET A 5 6.00 12.71 -21.93
CA MET A 5 5.42 13.90 -22.51
C MET A 5 5.63 15.09 -21.59
N ASN A 6 5.89 16.23 -22.18
CA ASN A 6 5.90 17.48 -21.44
C ASN A 6 4.47 17.89 -21.10
N VAL A 7 4.14 17.87 -19.81
CA VAL A 7 2.81 18.22 -19.30
C VAL A 7 2.72 19.67 -18.82
N ALA A 8 3.76 20.49 -19.07
CA ALA A 8 3.70 21.92 -18.80
C ALA A 8 2.64 22.61 -19.69
N PRO A 9 1.99 23.69 -19.22
CA PRO A 9 0.92 24.36 -19.95
C PRO A 9 1.33 24.87 -21.34
N SER A 10 2.62 25.14 -21.49
CA SER A 10 3.16 25.71 -22.73
C SER A 10 3.21 24.73 -23.90
N CYS A 11 2.96 23.42 -23.69
CA CYS A 11 3.12 22.46 -24.77
C CYS A 11 1.79 21.87 -25.32
N GLY A 12 0.65 22.20 -24.73
CA GLY A 12 -0.67 21.74 -25.17
C GLY A 12 -0.99 20.27 -24.90
N TRP A 13 -0.01 19.45 -24.50
CA TRP A 13 -0.23 18.02 -24.22
C TRP A 13 -1.12 17.81 -22.99
N ALA A 14 -0.94 18.62 -21.95
CA ALA A 14 -1.76 18.51 -20.74
C ALA A 14 -3.25 18.74 -21.04
N GLU A 15 -3.56 19.73 -21.89
CA GLU A 15 -4.94 20.00 -22.33
C GLU A 15 -5.49 18.84 -23.16
N HIS A 16 -4.70 18.31 -24.09
CA HIS A 16 -5.09 17.18 -24.92
C HIS A 16 -5.41 15.95 -24.07
N ILE A 17 -4.51 15.54 -23.17
CA ILE A 17 -4.73 14.31 -22.39
C ILE A 17 -5.90 14.45 -21.39
N VAL A 18 -6.16 15.65 -20.86
CA VAL A 18 -7.33 15.91 -20.02
C VAL A 18 -8.63 15.75 -20.81
N GLU A 19 -8.68 16.17 -22.09
CA GLU A 19 -9.86 15.96 -22.94
C GLU A 19 -10.03 14.45 -23.30
N GLU A 20 -8.94 13.70 -23.47
CA GLU A 20 -9.01 12.26 -23.64
C GLU A 20 -9.56 11.56 -22.37
N PHE A 21 -9.18 12.02 -21.17
CA PHE A 21 -9.78 11.53 -19.92
C PHE A 21 -11.28 11.83 -19.86
N ARG A 22 -11.70 13.02 -20.27
CA ARG A 22 -13.11 13.40 -20.39
C ARG A 22 -13.86 12.48 -21.35
N SER A 23 -13.26 12.19 -22.50
CA SER A 23 -13.81 11.29 -23.50
C SER A 23 -13.96 9.87 -22.98
N ALA A 24 -12.99 9.36 -22.23
CA ALA A 24 -13.07 8.05 -21.59
C ALA A 24 -14.25 7.96 -20.59
N VAL A 25 -14.46 9.00 -19.77
CA VAL A 25 -15.59 9.04 -18.83
C VAL A 25 -16.93 9.12 -19.60
N ARG A 26 -17.03 9.89 -20.65
CA ARG A 26 -18.22 9.91 -21.55
C ARG A 26 -18.49 8.55 -22.19
N PHE A 27 -17.43 7.80 -22.49
CA PHE A 27 -17.56 6.42 -23.02
C PHE A 27 -18.09 5.42 -21.98
N GLY A 28 -18.04 5.75 -20.67
CA GLY A 28 -18.64 4.95 -19.61
C GLY A 28 -17.66 4.50 -18.51
N PHE A 29 -16.43 4.97 -18.51
CA PHE A 29 -15.52 4.74 -17.36
C PHE A 29 -15.91 5.64 -16.18
N SER A 30 -15.82 5.11 -14.96
CA SER A 30 -16.14 5.85 -13.74
C SER A 30 -14.96 6.61 -13.15
N GLY A 31 -13.80 6.58 -13.79
CA GLY A 31 -12.61 7.29 -13.32
C GLY A 31 -11.36 7.04 -14.15
N ILE A 32 -10.28 7.66 -13.75
CA ILE A 32 -9.00 7.62 -14.47
C ILE A 32 -7.88 7.18 -13.52
N HIS A 33 -7.10 6.21 -13.95
CA HIS A 33 -5.80 5.88 -13.37
C HIS A 33 -4.71 6.54 -14.24
N MET A 34 -4.02 7.51 -13.67
CA MET A 34 -2.92 8.22 -14.33
C MET A 34 -1.62 7.48 -14.01
N ASP A 35 -1.03 6.86 -15.02
CA ASP A 35 0.20 6.11 -14.85
C ASP A 35 1.45 6.95 -15.11
N THR A 36 2.54 6.62 -14.43
CA THR A 36 3.86 7.21 -14.65
C THR A 36 4.97 6.25 -14.23
N TYR A 37 6.20 6.56 -14.63
CA TYR A 37 7.40 5.88 -14.14
C TYR A 37 7.95 6.60 -12.92
N GLY A 38 8.45 5.83 -11.94
CA GLY A 38 9.11 6.37 -10.77
C GLY A 38 10.43 7.11 -11.05
N PHE A 39 10.99 7.64 -10.02
CA PHE A 39 12.15 8.52 -9.89
C PHE A 39 12.09 9.85 -10.66
N PRO A 40 12.93 10.85 -10.27
CA PRO A 40 12.91 12.18 -10.86
C PRO A 40 13.03 12.14 -12.37
N LYS A 41 12.11 12.84 -13.05
CA LYS A 41 12.03 12.91 -14.50
C LYS A 41 12.02 14.37 -14.96
N ARG A 42 12.81 14.61 -15.98
CA ARG A 42 12.92 15.90 -16.64
C ARG A 42 12.60 15.74 -18.12
N VAL A 43 11.87 16.68 -18.65
CA VAL A 43 11.62 16.86 -20.08
C VAL A 43 12.08 18.24 -20.52
N TRP A 44 11.98 18.56 -21.81
CA TRP A 44 12.35 19.87 -22.35
C TRP A 44 11.16 20.50 -23.08
N ASP A 45 11.05 21.81 -22.96
CA ASP A 45 10.08 22.58 -23.74
C ASP A 45 10.58 22.84 -25.18
N ALA A 46 9.76 23.52 -25.98
CA ALA A 46 10.10 23.85 -27.36
C ALA A 46 11.30 24.82 -27.49
N GLN A 47 11.69 25.48 -26.41
CA GLN A 47 12.86 26.36 -26.33
C GLN A 47 14.07 25.64 -25.69
N HIS A 48 14.02 24.32 -25.57
CA HIS A 48 15.04 23.48 -24.92
C HIS A 48 15.32 23.86 -23.46
N ARG A 49 14.36 24.41 -22.73
CA ARG A 49 14.46 24.66 -21.29
C ARG A 49 14.00 23.42 -20.55
N PRO A 50 14.69 23.03 -19.46
CA PRO A 50 14.29 21.87 -18.67
C PRO A 50 12.97 22.13 -17.93
N VAL A 51 12.14 21.10 -17.86
CA VAL A 51 10.89 21.06 -17.10
C VAL A 51 10.93 19.85 -16.20
N GLU A 52 10.86 20.07 -14.91
CA GLU A 52 10.76 18.98 -13.90
C GLU A 52 9.30 18.51 -13.85
N LEU A 53 9.08 17.24 -14.16
CA LEU A 53 7.70 16.70 -14.23
C LEU A 53 7.02 16.68 -12.85
N ALA A 54 7.79 16.53 -11.76
CA ALA A 54 7.24 16.61 -10.41
C ALA A 54 6.52 17.94 -10.14
N ASP A 55 7.00 19.04 -10.68
CA ASP A 55 6.42 20.38 -10.48
C ASP A 55 5.13 20.56 -11.28
N GLU A 56 4.96 19.82 -12.38
CA GLU A 56 3.81 19.94 -13.29
C GLU A 56 2.68 18.96 -12.99
N PHE A 57 2.97 17.79 -12.42
CA PHE A 57 1.96 16.77 -12.12
C PHE A 57 0.82 17.26 -11.22
N PRO A 58 1.03 18.08 -10.18
CA PRO A 58 -0.08 18.55 -9.35
C PRO A 58 -1.19 19.24 -10.15
N ARG A 59 -0.81 20.08 -11.10
CA ARG A 59 -1.78 20.78 -11.96
C ARG A 59 -2.49 19.82 -12.92
N LEU A 60 -1.76 18.87 -13.50
CA LEU A 60 -2.35 17.86 -14.39
C LEU A 60 -3.37 16.99 -13.64
N ILE A 61 -3.02 16.51 -12.44
CA ILE A 61 -3.91 15.71 -11.59
C ILE A 61 -5.18 16.50 -11.24
N ASP A 62 -5.04 17.75 -10.83
CA ASP A 62 -6.18 18.60 -10.48
C ASP A 62 -7.06 18.94 -11.68
N ALA A 63 -6.48 19.11 -12.87
CA ALA A 63 -7.21 19.30 -14.10
C ALA A 63 -7.97 18.03 -14.51
N ALA A 64 -7.32 16.87 -14.41
CA ALA A 64 -7.96 15.56 -14.65
C ALA A 64 -9.13 15.32 -13.70
N ALA A 65 -8.93 15.55 -12.39
CA ALA A 65 -9.97 15.38 -11.38
C ALA A 65 -11.18 16.30 -11.63
N ARG A 66 -10.94 17.52 -12.06
CA ARG A 66 -12.01 18.46 -12.45
C ARG A 66 -12.77 17.95 -13.67
N ALA A 67 -12.04 17.59 -14.73
CA ALA A 67 -12.64 17.11 -15.97
C ALA A 67 -13.49 15.85 -15.77
N VAL A 68 -13.00 14.90 -14.98
CA VAL A 68 -13.72 13.67 -14.63
C VAL A 68 -15.01 13.99 -13.87
N ARG A 69 -14.96 14.86 -12.85
CA ARG A 69 -16.13 15.19 -12.00
C ARG A 69 -17.14 16.12 -12.68
N GLU A 70 -16.76 16.86 -13.71
CA GLU A 70 -17.70 17.59 -14.57
C GLU A 70 -18.57 16.63 -15.40
N GLU A 71 -18.04 15.48 -15.82
CA GLU A 71 -18.78 14.47 -16.57
C GLU A 71 -19.54 13.48 -15.65
N THR A 72 -18.95 13.10 -14.53
CA THR A 72 -19.58 12.23 -13.53
C THR A 72 -19.17 12.70 -12.11
N PRO A 73 -20.11 13.21 -11.29
CA PRO A 73 -19.80 13.80 -9.98
C PRO A 73 -19.05 12.87 -9.03
N ASP A 74 -19.33 11.56 -9.10
CA ASP A 74 -18.70 10.52 -8.27
C ASP A 74 -17.44 9.91 -8.92
N GLY A 75 -16.96 10.49 -10.02
CA GLY A 75 -15.81 10.00 -10.76
C GLY A 75 -14.50 10.16 -10.01
N GLY A 76 -13.72 9.07 -9.98
CA GLY A 76 -12.46 8.99 -9.25
C GLY A 76 -11.23 9.26 -10.12
N VAL A 77 -10.18 9.80 -9.49
CA VAL A 77 -8.86 9.92 -10.10
C VAL A 77 -7.81 9.40 -9.12
N ILE A 78 -6.95 8.53 -9.59
CA ILE A 78 -5.75 8.08 -8.87
C ILE A 78 -4.51 8.31 -9.74
N PHE A 79 -3.39 8.57 -9.09
CA PHE A 79 -2.12 8.78 -9.76
C PHE A 79 -1.09 7.77 -9.24
N ASN A 80 -0.38 7.11 -10.14
CA ASN A 80 0.67 6.16 -9.77
C ASN A 80 1.95 6.90 -9.34
N ALA A 81 2.13 7.03 -8.03
CA ALA A 81 3.35 7.56 -7.45
C ALA A 81 4.34 6.41 -7.22
N VAL A 82 4.95 5.90 -8.30
CA VAL A 82 5.86 4.75 -8.28
C VAL A 82 6.95 4.93 -7.21
N ASN A 83 7.05 3.98 -6.26
CA ASN A 83 8.00 4.07 -5.14
C ASN A 83 7.92 5.42 -4.37
N ASN A 84 6.72 5.98 -4.20
CA ASN A 84 6.45 7.30 -3.60
C ASN A 84 6.98 8.52 -4.40
N TRP A 85 7.45 8.36 -5.62
CA TRP A 85 7.81 9.55 -6.41
C TRP A 85 6.64 10.03 -7.29
N PRO A 86 6.34 11.30 -7.33
CA PRO A 86 6.81 12.45 -6.53
C PRO A 86 5.82 12.82 -5.40
N MET A 87 5.68 11.98 -4.38
CA MET A 87 4.65 12.05 -3.35
C MET A 87 4.50 13.44 -2.71
N GLU A 88 5.61 14.08 -2.33
CA GLU A 88 5.58 15.39 -1.68
C GLU A 88 4.89 16.45 -2.57
N ALA A 89 5.13 16.40 -3.89
CA ALA A 89 4.52 17.32 -4.83
C ALA A 89 3.02 17.05 -5.02
N VAL A 90 2.61 15.77 -5.11
CA VAL A 90 1.23 15.40 -5.48
C VAL A 90 0.32 15.12 -4.28
N ALA A 91 0.85 15.14 -3.07
CA ALA A 91 0.09 14.82 -1.85
C ALA A 91 -1.18 15.67 -1.67
N GLY A 92 -1.10 16.96 -1.94
CA GLY A 92 -2.20 17.93 -1.80
C GLY A 92 -3.19 17.97 -2.95
N THR A 93 -3.00 17.18 -4.01
CA THR A 93 -3.87 17.20 -5.21
C THR A 93 -5.24 16.57 -4.95
N LYS A 94 -6.16 16.74 -5.91
CA LYS A 94 -7.54 16.24 -5.84
C LYS A 94 -7.70 14.76 -6.22
N GLN A 95 -6.62 13.98 -6.24
CA GLN A 95 -6.72 12.53 -6.36
C GLN A 95 -7.45 11.93 -5.15
N ASP A 96 -8.19 10.85 -5.35
CA ASP A 96 -9.05 10.25 -4.32
C ASP A 96 -8.29 9.33 -3.37
N ALA A 97 -7.28 8.65 -3.88
CA ALA A 97 -6.36 7.82 -3.11
C ALA A 97 -4.94 7.92 -3.68
N VAL A 98 -3.96 7.57 -2.88
CA VAL A 98 -2.58 7.40 -3.33
C VAL A 98 -2.40 5.98 -3.83
N TYR A 99 -1.98 5.82 -5.07
CA TYR A 99 -1.62 4.53 -5.64
C TYR A 99 -0.10 4.47 -5.82
N ILE A 100 0.51 3.39 -5.36
CA ILE A 100 1.96 3.20 -5.39
C ILE A 100 2.28 1.85 -6.02
N GLU A 101 2.88 1.85 -7.16
CA GLU A 101 3.48 0.66 -7.75
C GLU A 101 4.86 0.42 -7.12
N VAL A 102 5.05 -0.79 -6.56
CA VAL A 102 6.24 -1.10 -5.77
C VAL A 102 7.29 -1.79 -6.62
N TRP A 103 8.44 -1.14 -6.75
CA TRP A 103 9.60 -1.63 -7.50
C TRP A 103 10.88 -1.66 -6.66
N PRO A 104 11.90 -2.41 -7.07
CA PRO A 104 13.20 -2.32 -6.42
C PRO A 104 13.67 -0.86 -6.24
N PRO A 105 14.34 -0.53 -5.12
CA PRO A 105 14.90 -1.44 -4.11
C PRO A 105 13.95 -1.82 -2.96
N ASN A 106 12.64 -1.52 -3.04
CA ASN A 106 11.67 -1.76 -1.97
C ASN A 106 11.31 -3.26 -1.89
N ASP A 107 12.19 -4.09 -1.37
CA ASP A 107 12.07 -5.55 -1.37
C ASP A 107 11.76 -6.17 0.01
N ARG A 108 11.74 -5.37 1.09
CA ARG A 108 11.47 -5.82 2.46
C ARG A 108 10.06 -5.43 2.93
N TYR A 109 9.52 -6.16 3.89
CA TYR A 109 8.24 -5.79 4.52
C TYR A 109 8.28 -4.39 5.14
N TYR A 110 9.42 -4.01 5.70
CA TYR A 110 9.60 -2.68 6.26
C TYR A 110 9.56 -1.56 5.19
N ASP A 111 10.00 -1.85 3.96
CA ASP A 111 9.89 -0.88 2.86
C ASP A 111 8.42 -0.64 2.48
N LEU A 112 7.58 -1.71 2.43
CA LEU A 112 6.15 -1.57 2.21
C LEU A 112 5.49 -0.69 3.27
N TYR A 113 5.85 -0.92 4.54
CA TYR A 113 5.39 -0.10 5.65
C TYR A 113 5.83 1.37 5.49
N THR A 114 7.08 1.62 5.13
CA THR A 114 7.62 2.97 4.95
C THR A 114 6.90 3.72 3.84
N LEU A 115 6.70 3.08 2.67
CA LEU A 115 5.94 3.66 1.56
C LEU A 115 4.53 4.08 1.98
N ILE A 116 3.81 3.22 2.69
CA ILE A 116 2.45 3.50 3.18
C ILE A 116 2.48 4.64 4.20
N ARG A 117 3.37 4.57 5.18
CA ARG A 117 3.47 5.55 6.25
C ARG A 117 3.77 6.94 5.71
N GLU A 118 4.76 7.08 4.86
CA GLU A 118 5.14 8.34 4.23
C GLU A 118 4.01 8.93 3.40
N ALA A 119 3.40 8.13 2.53
CA ALA A 119 2.29 8.56 1.70
C ALA A 119 1.09 9.05 2.53
N ARG A 120 0.74 8.34 3.61
CA ARG A 120 -0.32 8.74 4.53
C ARG A 120 0.00 10.03 5.28
N LEU A 121 1.24 10.17 5.76
CA LEU A 121 1.67 11.39 6.49
C LEU A 121 1.65 12.61 5.58
N CYS A 122 2.10 12.48 4.33
CA CYS A 122 2.11 13.58 3.37
C CYS A 122 0.71 13.96 2.88
N SER A 123 -0.14 12.98 2.59
CA SER A 123 -1.40 13.22 1.87
C SER A 123 -2.65 13.19 2.76
N GLY A 124 -2.62 12.48 3.88
CA GLY A 124 -3.81 12.16 4.67
C GLY A 124 -4.80 11.21 3.98
N LYS A 125 -4.45 10.68 2.81
CA LYS A 125 -5.33 9.84 1.98
C LYS A 125 -5.13 8.35 2.22
N GLN A 126 -6.06 7.55 1.71
CA GLN A 126 -5.91 6.11 1.62
C GLN A 126 -4.78 5.76 0.65
N VAL A 127 -4.05 4.68 0.96
CA VAL A 127 -2.91 4.21 0.17
C VAL A 127 -3.18 2.81 -0.36
N VAL A 128 -3.01 2.64 -1.65
CA VAL A 128 -3.13 1.34 -2.35
C VAL A 128 -1.75 0.97 -2.90
N LEU A 129 -1.21 -0.18 -2.51
CA LEU A 129 0.01 -0.71 -3.11
C LEU A 129 -0.31 -1.69 -4.23
N ALA A 130 0.28 -1.49 -5.40
CA ALA A 130 0.43 -2.51 -6.42
C ALA A 130 1.76 -3.23 -6.19
N ALA A 131 1.74 -4.22 -5.30
CA ALA A 131 2.86 -5.07 -4.95
C ALA A 131 2.67 -6.43 -5.63
N TYR A 132 3.27 -6.60 -6.81
CA TYR A 132 3.11 -7.80 -7.64
C TYR A 132 3.82 -9.01 -7.05
N LEU A 133 3.14 -10.15 -6.99
CA LEU A 133 3.58 -11.35 -6.28
C LEU A 133 4.37 -12.29 -7.20
N HIS A 134 5.61 -11.96 -7.49
CA HIS A 134 6.51 -12.78 -8.33
C HIS A 134 6.70 -14.24 -7.85
N PRO A 135 6.52 -14.61 -6.56
CA PRO A 135 6.56 -16.02 -6.15
C PRO A 135 5.62 -16.92 -6.96
N PHE A 136 4.51 -16.40 -7.47
CA PHE A 136 3.60 -17.17 -8.33
C PHE A 136 4.15 -17.50 -9.72
N GLN A 137 5.25 -16.87 -10.12
CA GLN A 137 5.99 -17.22 -11.35
C GLN A 137 6.91 -18.43 -11.17
N GLN A 138 7.01 -18.95 -9.95
CA GLN A 138 7.88 -20.07 -9.58
C GLN A 138 7.09 -21.36 -9.33
N ALA A 139 7.78 -22.48 -9.22
CA ALA A 139 7.13 -23.78 -9.03
C ALA A 139 6.58 -24.01 -7.61
N ASP A 140 7.07 -23.28 -6.59
CA ASP A 140 6.63 -23.41 -5.19
C ASP A 140 5.30 -22.69 -4.96
N THR A 141 4.21 -23.34 -5.32
CA THR A 141 2.86 -22.78 -5.14
C THR A 141 2.51 -22.55 -3.65
N ASP A 142 2.93 -23.45 -2.75
CA ASP A 142 2.67 -23.31 -1.32
C ASP A 142 3.40 -22.10 -0.73
N GLY A 143 4.66 -21.89 -1.14
CA GLY A 143 5.44 -20.73 -0.75
C GLY A 143 4.85 -19.44 -1.31
N ALA A 144 4.35 -19.45 -2.55
CA ALA A 144 3.68 -18.31 -3.18
C ALA A 144 2.38 -17.93 -2.45
N GLU A 145 1.54 -18.89 -2.09
CA GLU A 145 0.30 -18.65 -1.33
C GLU A 145 0.59 -18.10 0.09
N ARG A 146 1.68 -18.55 0.72
CA ARG A 146 2.13 -17.99 2.00
C ARG A 146 2.65 -16.55 1.82
N ALA A 147 3.39 -16.27 0.75
CA ALA A 147 3.83 -14.91 0.41
C ALA A 147 2.64 -13.97 0.17
N PHE A 148 1.62 -14.43 -0.56
CA PHE A 148 0.36 -13.71 -0.77
C PHE A 148 -0.28 -13.30 0.56
N ARG A 149 -0.48 -14.26 1.46
CA ARG A 149 -1.10 -14.02 2.76
C ARG A 149 -0.31 -13.03 3.61
N LEU A 150 1.00 -13.24 3.67
CA LEU A 150 1.87 -12.45 4.54
C LEU A 150 2.04 -11.02 4.03
N SER A 151 2.20 -10.82 2.72
CA SER A 151 2.28 -9.48 2.10
C SER A 151 0.98 -8.70 2.30
N TRP A 152 -0.16 -9.36 2.04
CA TRP A 152 -1.46 -8.71 2.22
C TRP A 152 -1.72 -8.33 3.67
N ALA A 153 -1.44 -9.23 4.62
CA ALA A 153 -1.55 -8.94 6.04
C ALA A 153 -0.63 -7.78 6.47
N ALA A 154 0.63 -7.79 6.03
CA ALA A 154 1.62 -6.75 6.36
C ALA A 154 1.19 -5.37 5.82
N ILE A 155 0.74 -5.28 4.57
CA ILE A 155 0.26 -4.04 3.95
C ILE A 155 -0.95 -3.49 4.69
N CYS A 156 -1.95 -4.33 5.01
CA CYS A 156 -3.14 -3.90 5.73
C CYS A 156 -2.82 -3.52 7.18
N ALA A 157 -1.97 -4.30 7.84
CA ALA A 157 -1.45 -3.95 9.15
C ALA A 157 -0.67 -2.63 9.12
N ALA A 158 0.05 -2.30 8.06
CA ALA A 158 0.71 -1.00 7.85
C ALA A 158 -0.25 0.16 7.57
N GLY A 159 -1.53 -0.06 7.35
CA GLY A 159 -2.55 0.99 7.11
C GLY A 159 -2.82 1.29 5.66
N GLY A 160 -2.35 0.44 4.76
CA GLY A 160 -2.66 0.49 3.34
C GLY A 160 -3.63 -0.59 2.91
N THR A 161 -3.88 -0.65 1.62
CA THR A 161 -4.56 -1.75 0.94
C THR A 161 -3.68 -2.25 -0.19
N GLN A 162 -3.91 -3.46 -0.67
CA GLN A 162 -3.15 -4.03 -1.78
C GLN A 162 -4.06 -4.34 -2.96
N LEU A 163 -3.66 -3.92 -4.15
CA LEU A 163 -4.21 -4.46 -5.38
C LEU A 163 -3.59 -5.84 -5.61
N VAL A 164 -4.29 -6.89 -5.21
CA VAL A 164 -3.74 -8.25 -5.13
C VAL A 164 -4.41 -9.24 -6.08
N LEU A 165 -5.66 -8.99 -6.45
CA LEU A 165 -6.44 -9.83 -7.35
C LEU A 165 -6.71 -9.14 -8.67
N GLY A 166 -6.54 -9.89 -9.75
CA GLY A 166 -6.97 -9.53 -11.08
C GLY A 166 -8.23 -10.27 -11.50
N GLU A 167 -8.37 -10.51 -12.80
CA GLU A 167 -9.51 -11.21 -13.36
C GLU A 167 -9.60 -12.67 -12.87
N ASN A 168 -10.81 -13.20 -12.87
CA ASN A 168 -11.10 -14.60 -12.52
C ASN A 168 -10.55 -15.07 -11.17
N LYS A 169 -10.44 -14.16 -10.20
CA LYS A 169 -9.87 -14.43 -8.85
C LYS A 169 -8.43 -14.93 -8.92
N ALA A 170 -7.67 -14.49 -9.90
CA ALA A 170 -6.25 -14.80 -10.02
C ALA A 170 -5.41 -13.74 -9.31
N ALA A 171 -4.23 -14.12 -8.80
CA ALA A 171 -3.30 -13.18 -8.18
C ALA A 171 -2.55 -12.35 -9.23
N LEU A 172 -2.31 -11.08 -8.91
CA LEU A 172 -1.44 -10.21 -9.70
C LEU A 172 0.02 -10.56 -9.43
N GLN A 173 0.66 -11.21 -10.40
CA GLN A 173 2.07 -11.64 -10.32
C GLN A 173 3.01 -10.78 -11.17
N ASP A 174 2.47 -9.92 -12.01
CA ASP A 174 3.22 -9.11 -12.97
C ASP A 174 2.48 -7.79 -13.22
N SER A 175 3.22 -6.73 -13.50
CA SER A 175 2.68 -5.41 -13.85
C SER A 175 2.26 -5.31 -15.31
N TYR A 176 2.66 -6.25 -16.16
CA TYR A 176 2.48 -6.15 -17.59
C TYR A 176 1.52 -7.21 -18.12
N TYR A 177 0.68 -6.81 -19.10
CA TYR A 177 -0.07 -7.70 -19.98
C TYR A 177 -1.07 -8.63 -19.29
N ALA A 178 -1.66 -8.21 -18.17
CA ALA A 178 -2.66 -9.02 -17.46
C ALA A 178 -2.18 -10.46 -17.19
N ASN A 179 -0.92 -10.62 -16.85
CA ASN A 179 -0.31 -11.93 -16.56
C ASN A 179 -0.67 -12.35 -15.12
N TYR A 180 -1.85 -12.95 -14.98
CA TYR A 180 -2.39 -13.37 -13.71
C TYR A 180 -2.02 -14.83 -13.38
N ALA A 181 -1.76 -15.11 -12.10
CA ALA A 181 -1.60 -16.46 -11.59
C ALA A 181 -2.93 -17.02 -11.12
N ALA A 182 -3.40 -18.09 -11.72
CA ALA A 182 -4.60 -18.80 -11.28
C ALA A 182 -4.38 -19.34 -9.85
N LEU A 183 -5.25 -18.95 -8.91
CA LEU A 183 -5.22 -19.47 -7.56
C LEU A 183 -5.85 -20.86 -7.48
N ARG A 184 -5.25 -21.75 -6.69
CA ARG A 184 -5.82 -23.09 -6.46
C ARG A 184 -7.21 -22.98 -5.82
N PRO A 185 -8.20 -23.80 -6.24
CA PRO A 185 -9.52 -23.80 -5.62
C PRO A 185 -9.49 -24.01 -4.09
N SER A 186 -8.52 -24.79 -3.59
CA SER A 186 -8.31 -24.99 -2.14
C SER A 186 -7.85 -23.74 -1.39
N PHE A 187 -7.28 -22.74 -2.07
CA PHE A 187 -6.81 -21.49 -1.48
C PHE A 187 -7.90 -20.40 -1.47
N LEU A 188 -8.88 -20.43 -2.35
CA LEU A 188 -9.93 -19.40 -2.45
C LEU A 188 -10.71 -19.16 -1.13
N PRO A 189 -11.04 -20.19 -0.30
CA PRO A 189 -11.67 -19.95 0.99
C PRO A 189 -10.78 -19.14 1.96
N MET A 190 -9.46 -19.24 1.83
CA MET A 190 -8.53 -18.41 2.61
C MET A 190 -8.56 -16.96 2.14
N VAL A 191 -8.55 -16.73 0.83
CA VAL A 191 -8.68 -15.39 0.23
C VAL A 191 -9.99 -14.73 0.69
N GLN A 192 -11.10 -15.46 0.67
CA GLN A 192 -12.39 -14.96 1.15
C GLN A 192 -12.32 -14.54 2.62
N ARG A 193 -11.73 -15.36 3.50
CA ARG A 193 -11.57 -15.00 4.92
C ARG A 193 -10.74 -13.73 5.11
N TYR A 194 -9.70 -13.52 4.31
CA TYR A 194 -8.94 -12.27 4.33
C TYR A 194 -9.80 -11.08 3.93
N CYS A 195 -10.58 -11.19 2.84
CA CYS A 195 -11.52 -10.15 2.44
C CYS A 195 -12.52 -9.82 3.55
N ASP A 196 -13.13 -10.85 4.15
CA ASP A 196 -14.13 -10.68 5.22
C ASP A 196 -13.51 -9.99 6.45
N PHE A 197 -12.29 -10.38 6.82
CA PHE A 197 -11.53 -9.74 7.91
C PHE A 197 -11.23 -8.28 7.59
N LEU A 198 -10.74 -7.98 6.40
CA LEU A 198 -10.37 -6.63 5.99
C LEU A 198 -11.59 -5.69 5.92
N VAL A 199 -12.73 -6.17 5.44
CA VAL A 199 -13.98 -5.41 5.43
C VAL A 199 -14.49 -5.19 6.85
N ARG A 200 -14.49 -6.23 7.68
CA ARG A 200 -14.96 -6.16 9.06
C ARG A 200 -14.18 -5.17 9.91
N TYR A 201 -12.87 -5.12 9.71
CA TYR A 201 -11.96 -4.30 10.52
C TYR A 201 -11.38 -3.11 9.76
N ALA A 202 -11.99 -2.71 8.64
CA ALA A 202 -11.52 -1.62 7.77
C ALA A 202 -11.19 -0.32 8.54
N ALA A 203 -12.06 0.05 9.49
CA ALA A 203 -11.85 1.25 10.32
C ALA A 203 -10.56 1.19 11.17
N LEU A 204 -10.19 0.00 11.66
CA LEU A 204 -8.99 -0.18 12.46
C LEU A 204 -7.73 -0.39 11.62
N LEU A 205 -7.88 -0.94 10.42
CA LEU A 205 -6.76 -1.31 9.56
C LEU A 205 -6.29 -0.14 8.69
N TYR A 206 -7.15 0.52 7.96
CA TYR A 206 -6.74 1.49 6.95
C TYR A 206 -7.63 2.74 6.81
N LEU A 207 -8.91 2.73 7.22
CA LEU A 207 -9.76 3.92 7.11
C LEU A 207 -9.45 4.95 8.21
N ASP A 208 -9.41 4.51 9.47
CA ASP A 208 -9.10 5.33 10.65
C ASP A 208 -7.95 4.68 11.44
N ALA A 209 -6.87 4.39 10.76
CA ALA A 209 -5.79 3.59 11.31
C ALA A 209 -4.98 4.30 12.42
N GLY A 210 -5.11 5.61 12.57
CA GLY A 210 -4.36 6.39 13.54
C GLY A 210 -2.87 6.55 13.23
N MET A 211 -2.15 7.14 14.17
CA MET A 211 -0.69 7.27 14.10
C MET A 211 -0.01 6.00 14.62
N ASP A 212 1.05 5.59 13.95
CA ASP A 212 1.92 4.52 14.45
C ASP A 212 2.85 5.06 15.54
N ILE A 213 2.71 4.49 16.73
CA ILE A 213 3.52 4.76 17.92
C ILE A 213 4.39 3.57 18.32
N GLY A 214 4.52 2.55 17.45
CA GLY A 214 5.22 1.29 17.76
C GLY A 214 6.61 1.51 18.33
N ARG A 215 7.44 2.29 17.66
CA ARG A 215 8.81 2.58 18.13
C ARG A 215 8.87 3.41 19.40
N THR A 216 7.89 4.27 19.67
CA THR A 216 7.85 5.11 20.87
C THR A 216 7.18 4.41 22.06
N ALA A 217 6.41 3.37 21.84
CA ALA A 217 5.71 2.61 22.88
C ALA A 217 6.38 1.27 23.22
N ALA A 218 7.01 0.60 22.25
CA ALA A 218 7.55 -0.76 22.41
C ALA A 218 8.94 -0.95 21.79
N GLY A 219 9.56 0.09 21.21
CA GLY A 219 10.85 -0.01 20.54
C GLY A 219 12.02 0.49 21.40
N GLY A 220 13.18 -0.19 21.28
CA GLY A 220 14.39 0.21 21.97
C GLY A 220 14.25 0.14 23.49
N ILE A 221 14.37 1.27 24.17
CA ILE A 221 14.25 1.38 25.63
C ILE A 221 12.82 1.68 26.11
N ASN A 222 11.86 1.77 25.19
CA ASN A 222 10.47 2.10 25.52
C ASN A 222 9.71 0.86 25.98
N GLU A 223 9.08 0.93 27.12
CA GLU A 223 8.44 -0.19 27.82
C GLU A 223 6.96 0.04 28.11
N ASP A 224 6.32 0.98 27.43
CA ASP A 224 4.89 1.24 27.64
C ASP A 224 4.03 0.07 27.15
N ILE A 225 4.50 -0.64 26.12
CA ILE A 225 3.90 -1.87 25.66
C ILE A 225 4.99 -2.94 25.51
N GLN A 226 4.82 -4.04 26.22
CA GLN A 226 5.75 -5.15 26.22
C GLN A 226 5.06 -6.42 25.73
N PHE A 227 5.78 -7.22 24.97
CA PHE A 227 5.31 -8.49 24.43
C PHE A 227 6.14 -9.63 24.99
N GLU A 228 5.47 -10.68 25.44
CA GLU A 228 6.11 -11.90 25.94
C GLU A 228 5.47 -13.12 25.29
N ALA A 229 6.27 -14.04 24.81
CA ALA A 229 5.87 -15.40 24.42
C ALA A 229 7.10 -16.30 24.42
N GLU A 230 6.89 -17.59 24.65
CA GLU A 230 7.97 -18.58 24.63
C GLU A 230 8.60 -18.65 23.22
N ASP A 231 9.92 -18.67 23.16
CA ASP A 231 10.71 -18.75 21.92
C ASP A 231 10.36 -17.69 20.84
N CYS A 232 9.76 -16.57 21.23
CA CYS A 232 9.42 -15.48 20.31
C CYS A 232 10.26 -14.24 20.57
N VAL A 233 10.81 -13.69 19.50
CA VAL A 233 11.39 -12.34 19.48
C VAL A 233 10.38 -11.38 18.84
N PHE A 234 10.12 -10.26 19.50
CA PHE A 234 9.25 -9.21 18.97
C PHE A 234 10.10 -8.06 18.45
N SER A 235 9.69 -7.48 17.31
CA SER A 235 10.38 -6.36 16.68
C SER A 235 9.38 -5.35 16.14
N THR A 236 9.73 -4.07 16.17
CA THR A 236 8.97 -3.00 15.51
C THR A 236 9.38 -2.78 14.06
N ASP A 237 10.39 -3.51 13.55
CA ASP A 237 11.09 -3.20 12.31
C ASP A 237 10.99 -4.28 11.21
N ALA A 238 10.03 -5.19 11.32
CA ALA A 238 9.82 -6.28 10.38
C ALA A 238 11.07 -7.15 10.14
N GLU A 239 11.78 -7.49 11.21
CA GLU A 239 12.99 -8.31 11.12
C GLU A 239 12.66 -9.78 10.82
N ALA A 240 13.63 -10.48 10.23
CA ALA A 240 13.51 -11.90 9.94
C ALA A 240 13.34 -12.73 11.23
N ASP A 241 12.55 -13.79 11.16
CA ASP A 241 12.29 -14.73 12.25
C ASP A 241 11.71 -14.09 13.54
N THR A 242 11.03 -12.96 13.44
CA THR A 242 10.39 -12.26 14.57
C THR A 242 8.87 -12.24 14.46
N VAL A 243 8.19 -11.79 15.51
CA VAL A 243 6.82 -11.28 15.46
C VAL A 243 6.91 -9.77 15.35
N TRP A 244 6.52 -9.25 14.20
CA TRP A 244 6.50 -7.81 13.96
C TRP A 244 5.28 -7.17 14.60
N SER A 245 5.50 -6.20 15.49
CA SER A 245 4.44 -5.44 16.16
C SER A 245 4.32 -4.05 15.55
N MET A 246 3.09 -3.68 15.19
CA MET A 246 2.71 -2.32 14.83
C MET A 246 1.64 -1.84 15.80
N ILE A 247 1.84 -0.67 16.38
CA ILE A 247 0.96 -0.13 17.42
C ILE A 247 0.46 1.22 16.95
N ARG A 248 -0.86 1.38 16.86
CA ARG A 248 -1.46 2.62 16.38
C ARG A 248 -2.43 3.17 17.39
N GLU A 249 -2.40 4.49 17.52
CA GLU A 249 -3.32 5.22 18.35
C GLU A 249 -4.25 6.09 17.49
N SER A 250 -5.56 5.91 17.68
CA SER A 250 -6.61 6.72 17.08
C SER A 250 -7.62 7.12 18.14
N GLY A 251 -7.65 8.38 18.52
CA GLY A 251 -8.48 8.90 19.60
C GLY A 251 -8.25 8.14 20.92
N SER A 252 -9.29 7.47 21.44
CA SER A 252 -9.20 6.67 22.66
C SER A 252 -8.82 5.20 22.43
N ARG A 253 -8.55 4.80 21.20
CA ARG A 253 -8.29 3.41 20.83
C ARG A 253 -6.81 3.18 20.62
N LEU A 254 -6.34 2.04 21.13
CA LEU A 254 -5.03 1.47 20.83
C LEU A 254 -5.24 0.20 20.01
N ASN A 255 -4.64 0.16 18.83
CA ASN A 255 -4.73 -0.96 17.91
C ASN A 255 -3.34 -1.62 17.76
N ILE A 256 -3.21 -2.84 18.23
CA ILE A 256 -1.96 -3.62 18.18
C ILE A 256 -2.10 -4.67 17.09
N GLN A 257 -1.24 -4.58 16.08
CA GLN A 257 -1.16 -5.51 14.97
C GLN A 257 0.08 -6.38 15.16
N LEU A 258 -0.08 -7.70 15.05
CA LEU A 258 1.02 -8.66 15.12
C LEU A 258 1.12 -9.42 13.80
N VAL A 259 2.24 -9.28 13.10
CA VAL A 259 2.54 -10.00 11.86
C VAL A 259 3.63 -11.03 12.14
N ASN A 260 3.29 -12.32 12.01
CA ASN A 260 4.20 -13.41 12.32
C ASN A 260 5.17 -13.68 11.16
N LEU A 261 6.42 -13.24 11.30
CA LEU A 261 7.53 -13.50 10.36
C LEU A 261 8.39 -14.71 10.79
N ARG A 262 8.03 -15.42 11.86
CA ARG A 262 8.84 -16.53 12.37
C ARG A 262 9.03 -17.64 11.35
N GLY A 263 10.28 -18.08 11.20
CA GLY A 263 10.66 -19.07 10.19
C GLY A 263 10.82 -18.49 8.78
N ASN A 264 10.71 -17.16 8.62
CA ASN A 264 10.81 -16.49 7.32
C ASN A 264 11.80 -15.32 7.36
N ASN A 265 12.29 -14.95 6.17
CA ASN A 265 13.09 -13.74 5.99
C ASN A 265 12.20 -12.49 5.91
N ALA A 266 12.83 -11.32 5.90
CA ALA A 266 12.16 -10.03 5.84
C ALA A 266 11.79 -9.55 4.42
N ARG A 267 12.07 -10.32 3.35
CA ARG A 267 11.80 -9.93 1.95
C ARG A 267 10.39 -10.33 1.58
N TRP A 268 9.57 -9.39 1.13
CA TRP A 268 8.15 -9.66 0.88
C TRP A 268 7.88 -10.44 -0.42
N ASN A 269 8.70 -10.24 -1.45
CA ASN A 269 8.44 -10.78 -2.79
C ASN A 269 9.25 -12.08 -3.06
N GLU A 270 9.28 -12.96 -2.08
CA GLU A 270 9.91 -14.28 -2.15
C GLU A 270 8.95 -15.34 -1.60
N ALA A 271 9.04 -16.57 -2.10
CA ALA A 271 8.30 -17.70 -1.56
C ALA A 271 8.56 -17.87 -0.06
N LYS A 272 7.54 -18.25 0.70
CA LYS A 272 7.60 -18.35 2.17
C LYS A 272 7.54 -19.77 2.66
N ALA A 273 8.37 -20.07 3.65
CA ALA A 273 8.29 -21.31 4.42
C ALA A 273 7.00 -21.35 5.27
N ALA A 274 6.62 -22.52 5.74
CA ALA A 274 5.58 -22.63 6.75
C ALA A 274 6.00 -21.84 8.00
N PRO A 275 5.14 -20.94 8.52
CA PRO A 275 5.51 -20.12 9.67
C PRO A 275 5.61 -21.01 10.94
N LYS A 276 6.53 -20.65 11.83
CA LYS A 276 6.52 -21.18 13.20
C LYS A 276 5.39 -20.48 13.97
N ALA A 277 4.60 -21.22 14.71
CA ALA A 277 3.55 -20.64 15.55
C ALA A 277 4.11 -19.70 16.62
N ALA A 278 3.39 -18.63 16.90
CA ALA A 278 3.60 -17.77 18.06
C ALA A 278 2.38 -17.93 18.98
N GLU A 279 2.57 -18.63 20.08
CA GLU A 279 1.48 -19.04 20.97
C GLU A 279 1.60 -18.34 22.34
N ASN A 280 0.48 -18.25 23.05
CA ASN A 280 0.42 -17.70 24.41
C ASN A 280 1.05 -16.30 24.54
N ILE A 281 0.87 -15.44 23.52
CA ILE A 281 1.41 -14.08 23.55
C ILE A 281 0.73 -13.29 24.67
N ARG A 282 1.53 -12.77 25.59
CA ARG A 282 1.11 -11.84 26.63
C ARG A 282 1.48 -10.43 26.20
N ILE A 283 0.57 -9.49 26.40
CA ILE A 283 0.77 -8.08 26.08
C ILE A 283 0.56 -7.28 27.36
N HIS A 284 1.62 -6.65 27.84
CA HIS A 284 1.57 -5.72 28.97
C HIS A 284 1.44 -4.31 28.43
N VAL A 285 0.42 -3.59 28.88
CA VAL A 285 0.12 -2.24 28.38
C VAL A 285 0.09 -1.29 29.58
N ARG A 286 0.98 -0.30 29.59
CA ARG A 286 1.02 0.79 30.56
C ARG A 286 0.44 2.04 29.90
N LEU A 287 -0.67 2.53 30.43
CA LEU A 287 -1.36 3.74 29.96
C LEU A 287 -1.69 4.64 31.12
N ASP A 288 -1.66 5.96 30.89
CA ASP A 288 -2.05 6.99 31.90
C ASP A 288 -3.57 7.10 32.07
N ARG A 289 -4.34 6.25 31.42
CA ARG A 289 -5.81 6.22 31.41
C ARG A 289 -6.36 4.83 31.66
N PRO A 290 -7.56 4.69 32.25
CA PRO A 290 -8.20 3.40 32.43
C PRO A 290 -8.49 2.71 31.09
N ILE A 291 -8.31 1.39 31.04
CA ILE A 291 -8.70 0.55 29.90
C ILE A 291 -10.15 0.13 30.09
N ALA A 292 -11.04 0.59 29.22
CA ALA A 292 -12.47 0.25 29.27
C ALA A 292 -12.77 -1.18 28.76
N GLY A 293 -11.92 -1.72 27.88
CA GLY A 293 -12.05 -3.06 27.33
C GLY A 293 -10.92 -3.42 26.41
N ALA A 294 -10.68 -4.71 26.22
CA ALA A 294 -9.73 -5.26 25.25
C ALA A 294 -10.40 -6.34 24.43
N PHE A 295 -10.12 -6.38 23.13
CA PHE A 295 -10.70 -7.32 22.19
C PHE A 295 -9.61 -7.92 21.31
N SER A 296 -9.72 -9.22 21.04
CA SER A 296 -8.92 -9.90 20.04
C SER A 296 -9.73 -10.02 18.75
N ALA A 297 -9.15 -9.60 17.62
CA ALA A 297 -9.72 -9.79 16.30
C ALA A 297 -9.20 -11.08 15.66
N SER A 298 -10.10 -11.90 15.12
CA SER A 298 -9.79 -13.14 14.43
C SER A 298 -10.65 -13.34 13.18
#